data_9edb8523c45472cc247a30451dd26277
#
_entry.id   9edb8523c45472cc247a30451dd26277
#
_cell.length_a   1.000
_cell.length_b   1.000
_cell.length_c   1.000
_cell.angle_alpha   90.00
_cell.angle_beta   90.00
_cell.angle_gamma   90.00
#
_symmetry.space_group_name_H-M   'P 1'
#
loop_
_entity.id
_entity.type
_entity.pdbx_description
1 polymer ?
#
loop_
_entity_poly.entity_id
_entity_poly.type
_entity_poly.pdbx_seq_one_letter_code
_entity_poly.pdbx_strand_id
1 'polypeptide(L)'
;QFKNLPIGQMEEKFADYGEVQIKQLNDRSKMYYTPNKENNVFQLVVQYGAGEREFPKLGYAAQLMNNAGIMGAYEPQELKEELSKLNATCHVTADDDNLYIIMEGYEATLPQACQLLSRQILMPKLDEKQLARLKGSAMGMRQQRKDNVSILNEALRQYMLYGEKSDYIKELTDKEIYELQISELTGDINRASNYEAKVFFTGTLPFDQVYDILSKNLPLVANERPSNSPQAKDMMPVTENTVYFLPNNDAEQAQIHLYIPMQKADKKDDVLRSAFNQYFGLDFTGIVLNEIREKRSMAYTAYAFVGTQGIAGKASYLRGYIGTQNDKANDALDVLMGLVNDMPKNPERIDNIKSYLRQAMLTSHPSFRNKAMELVDLGYRGYTDDPAKENLPKVDALTFDDIVKFYEENIKDKPYCISIMGNPKNIDLKRLEKFGKVVKLNERKLFNTKDALF
;
A
#
# COMPACT_ATOMS: atom_id res chain seq x y z
N GLN A 1 21.41 24.78 -28.14
CA GLN A 1 22.33 25.28 -27.07
C GLN A 1 22.51 24.29 -25.91
N PHE A 2 21.57 23.35 -25.63
CA PHE A 2 21.67 22.41 -24.52
C PHE A 2 22.40 21.09 -24.83
N LYS A 3 22.72 20.81 -26.10
CA LYS A 3 23.40 19.56 -26.51
C LYS A 3 24.85 19.41 -26.05
N ASN A 4 25.46 20.48 -25.59
CA ASN A 4 26.91 20.55 -25.23
C ASN A 4 27.16 20.91 -23.75
N LEU A 5 26.16 20.81 -22.89
CA LEU A 5 26.40 20.92 -21.46
C LEU A 5 27.12 19.65 -20.97
N PRO A 6 28.23 19.79 -20.20
CA PRO A 6 28.88 18.63 -19.62
C PRO A 6 27.90 17.95 -18.69
N ILE A 7 27.50 16.72 -19.04
CA ILE A 7 26.77 15.87 -18.14
C ILE A 7 27.78 15.46 -17.07
N GLY A 8 27.65 16.02 -15.87
CA GLY A 8 28.43 15.60 -14.72
C GLY A 8 28.18 14.09 -14.49
N GLN A 9 29.25 13.34 -14.29
CA GLN A 9 29.09 11.95 -13.85
C GLN A 9 28.42 11.96 -12.47
N MET A 10 27.28 11.28 -12.36
CA MET A 10 26.60 11.12 -11.08
C MET A 10 27.44 10.20 -10.19
N GLU A 11 27.79 10.68 -9.01
CA GLU A 11 28.47 9.85 -8.00
C GLU A 11 27.55 8.71 -7.57
N GLU A 12 28.06 7.49 -7.55
CA GLU A 12 27.30 6.33 -7.08
C GLU A 12 27.19 6.38 -5.55
N LYS A 13 26.01 6.77 -5.07
CA LYS A 13 25.66 6.73 -3.64
C LYS A 13 24.61 5.67 -3.41
N PHE A 14 24.88 4.83 -2.43
CA PHE A 14 23.97 3.77 -2.00
C PHE A 14 23.42 4.08 -0.62
N ALA A 15 22.21 3.58 -0.33
CA ALA A 15 21.70 3.63 1.02
C ALA A 15 22.56 2.74 1.94
N ASP A 16 23.00 3.31 3.05
CA ASP A 16 23.76 2.57 4.07
C ASP A 16 22.80 1.97 5.09
N TYR A 17 22.43 0.71 4.88
CA TYR A 17 21.64 -0.05 5.85
C TYR A 17 22.48 -0.66 6.97
N GLY A 18 23.83 -0.60 6.90
CA GLY A 18 24.73 -0.98 7.98
C GLY A 18 24.61 -0.08 9.22
N GLU A 19 24.03 1.13 9.06
CA GLU A 19 23.71 1.99 10.22
C GLU A 19 22.57 1.46 11.08
N VAL A 20 21.73 0.54 10.57
CA VAL A 20 20.60 -0.03 11.32
C VAL A 20 21.12 -1.09 12.28
N GLN A 21 21.06 -0.81 13.58
CA GLN A 21 21.44 -1.77 14.61
C GLN A 21 20.22 -2.58 15.06
N ILE A 22 20.37 -3.90 15.16
CA ILE A 22 19.27 -4.81 15.47
C ILE A 22 19.60 -5.61 16.73
N LYS A 23 18.64 -5.67 17.67
CA LYS A 23 18.80 -6.46 18.91
C LYS A 23 17.46 -7.09 19.31
N GLN A 24 17.52 -8.32 19.83
CA GLN A 24 16.37 -9.04 20.33
C GLN A 24 15.86 -8.39 21.62
N LEU A 25 14.55 -8.11 21.71
CA LEU A 25 13.92 -7.57 22.92
C LEU A 25 13.35 -8.67 23.81
N ASN A 26 12.75 -9.70 23.20
CA ASN A 26 12.25 -10.90 23.87
C ASN A 26 12.32 -12.11 22.91
N ASP A 27 11.50 -13.16 23.09
CA ASP A 27 11.59 -14.40 22.31
C ASP A 27 11.53 -14.20 20.79
N ARG A 28 10.70 -13.27 20.29
CA ARG A 28 10.48 -13.02 18.86
C ARG A 28 10.69 -11.57 18.45
N SER A 29 10.27 -10.62 19.29
CA SER A 29 10.31 -9.20 18.97
C SER A 29 11.74 -8.64 18.94
N LYS A 30 12.00 -7.77 17.98
CA LYS A 30 13.31 -7.15 17.74
C LYS A 30 13.20 -5.64 17.71
N MET A 31 14.22 -4.98 18.25
CA MET A 31 14.47 -3.55 18.08
C MET A 31 15.33 -3.33 16.84
N TYR A 32 14.91 -2.38 16.02
CA TYR A 32 15.65 -1.83 14.88
C TYR A 32 15.91 -0.37 15.18
N TYR A 33 17.18 -0.04 15.39
CA TYR A 33 17.61 1.32 15.76
C TYR A 33 18.30 2.00 14.59
N THR A 34 17.92 3.25 14.31
CA THR A 34 18.60 4.12 13.34
C THR A 34 18.98 5.43 14.03
N PRO A 35 20.25 5.87 13.96
CA PRO A 35 20.66 7.12 14.59
C PRO A 35 20.02 8.32 13.91
N ASN A 36 19.47 9.25 14.70
CA ASN A 36 19.04 10.56 14.26
C ASN A 36 20.22 11.55 14.40
N LYS A 37 20.70 12.07 13.28
CA LYS A 37 21.84 12.99 13.25
C LYS A 37 21.40 14.48 13.19
N GLU A 38 20.11 14.77 13.20
CA GLU A 38 19.55 16.10 12.97
C GLU A 38 19.09 16.81 14.24
N ASN A 39 18.43 16.07 15.15
CA ASN A 39 17.84 16.63 16.36
C ASN A 39 17.57 15.56 17.42
N ASN A 40 17.14 15.97 18.63
CA ASN A 40 16.84 15.11 19.77
C ASN A 40 15.37 14.67 19.86
N VAL A 41 14.67 14.64 18.74
CA VAL A 41 13.30 14.13 18.66
C VAL A 41 13.35 12.66 18.26
N PHE A 42 12.87 11.79 19.13
CA PHE A 42 12.75 10.37 18.82
C PHE A 42 11.47 10.08 18.02
N GLN A 43 11.53 9.01 17.25
CA GLN A 43 10.36 8.31 16.74
C GLN A 43 10.45 6.85 17.15
N LEU A 44 9.38 6.35 17.76
CA LEU A 44 9.21 4.95 18.14
C LEU A 44 7.99 4.40 17.40
N VAL A 45 8.18 3.32 16.64
CA VAL A 45 7.08 2.59 16.00
C VAL A 45 7.09 1.16 16.51
N VAL A 46 6.01 0.74 17.17
CA VAL A 46 5.79 -0.64 17.56
C VAL A 46 4.79 -1.24 16.58
N GLN A 47 5.26 -2.17 15.75
CA GLN A 47 4.49 -2.87 14.73
C GLN A 47 4.23 -4.30 15.19
N TYR A 48 3.04 -4.58 15.69
CA TYR A 48 2.62 -5.94 16.01
C TYR A 48 2.14 -6.66 14.76
N GLY A 49 2.55 -7.89 14.55
CA GLY A 49 2.34 -8.66 13.34
C GLY A 49 0.96 -9.32 13.23
N ALA A 50 -0.10 -8.61 13.60
CA ALA A 50 -1.49 -9.00 13.38
C ALA A 50 -2.34 -7.74 13.14
N GLY A 51 -3.15 -7.74 12.09
CA GLY A 51 -3.98 -6.63 11.64
C GLY A 51 -5.46 -7.01 11.46
N GLU A 52 -6.15 -6.28 10.59
CA GLU A 52 -7.59 -6.43 10.37
C GLU A 52 -7.98 -7.78 9.74
N ARG A 53 -7.05 -8.47 9.06
CA ARG A 53 -7.31 -9.83 8.56
C ARG A 53 -7.50 -10.85 9.67
N GLU A 54 -6.77 -10.69 10.78
CA GLU A 54 -6.91 -11.55 11.96
C GLU A 54 -8.02 -11.05 12.89
N PHE A 55 -8.14 -9.74 13.04
CA PHE A 55 -9.09 -9.05 13.91
C PHE A 55 -9.87 -7.99 13.13
N PRO A 56 -10.99 -8.33 12.47
CA PRO A 56 -11.71 -7.40 11.56
C PRO A 56 -12.24 -6.11 12.22
N LYS A 57 -12.30 -6.06 13.53
CA LYS A 57 -12.71 -4.86 14.31
C LYS A 57 -11.54 -4.01 14.77
N LEU A 58 -10.30 -4.40 14.47
CA LEU A 58 -9.08 -3.78 15.01
C LEU A 58 -8.92 -2.32 14.56
N GLY A 59 -9.31 -1.98 13.33
CA GLY A 59 -9.29 -0.61 12.84
C GLY A 59 -10.19 0.33 13.64
N TYR A 60 -11.38 -0.15 14.05
CA TYR A 60 -12.26 0.60 14.96
C TYR A 60 -11.65 0.74 16.35
N ALA A 61 -11.04 -0.33 16.86
CA ALA A 61 -10.35 -0.33 18.14
C ALA A 61 -9.17 0.66 18.14
N ALA A 62 -8.34 0.66 17.10
CA ALA A 62 -7.22 1.58 16.95
C ALA A 62 -7.68 3.05 16.88
N GLN A 63 -8.77 3.35 16.17
CA GLN A 63 -9.33 4.69 16.14
C GLN A 63 -9.80 5.17 17.53
N LEU A 64 -10.40 4.30 18.35
CA LEU A 64 -10.77 4.63 19.70
C LEU A 64 -9.56 4.83 20.62
N MET A 65 -8.49 4.06 20.42
CA MET A 65 -7.24 4.20 21.19
C MET A 65 -6.65 5.61 21.10
N ASN A 66 -6.83 6.32 19.98
CA ASN A 66 -6.34 7.69 19.82
C ASN A 66 -7.05 8.72 20.73
N ASN A 67 -8.16 8.32 21.35
CA ASN A 67 -8.91 9.10 22.31
C ASN A 67 -9.16 8.31 23.61
N ALA A 68 -8.31 7.33 23.91
CA ALA A 68 -8.41 6.53 25.12
C ALA A 68 -7.66 7.19 26.28
N GLY A 69 -8.17 6.99 27.50
CA GLY A 69 -7.47 7.20 28.74
C GLY A 69 -6.78 5.92 29.21
N ILE A 70 -6.45 5.87 30.50
CA ILE A 70 -5.90 4.71 31.20
C ILE A 70 -6.84 4.35 32.35
N MET A 71 -7.33 3.11 32.38
CA MET A 71 -8.24 2.65 33.43
C MET A 71 -7.64 2.84 34.82
N GLY A 72 -8.41 3.45 35.70
CA GLY A 72 -8.02 3.72 37.10
C GLY A 72 -6.92 4.78 37.29
N ALA A 73 -6.52 5.49 36.22
CA ALA A 73 -5.45 6.48 36.29
C ALA A 73 -5.77 7.80 35.60
N TYR A 74 -6.14 7.77 34.31
CA TYR A 74 -6.31 8.98 33.51
C TYR A 74 -7.54 8.92 32.63
N GLU A 75 -8.35 9.98 32.66
CA GLU A 75 -9.35 10.22 31.62
C GLU A 75 -8.66 10.56 30.30
N PRO A 76 -9.36 10.43 29.14
CA PRO A 76 -8.75 10.69 27.84
C PRO A 76 -8.07 12.06 27.72
N GLN A 77 -8.70 13.11 28.25
CA GLN A 77 -8.14 14.45 28.21
C GLN A 77 -6.92 14.60 29.12
N GLU A 78 -6.97 14.00 30.32
CA GLU A 78 -5.85 14.02 31.27
C GLU A 78 -4.61 13.31 30.69
N LEU A 79 -4.79 12.18 30.02
CA LEU A 79 -3.68 11.48 29.38
C LEU A 79 -3.04 12.33 28.26
N LYS A 80 -3.84 13.05 27.47
CA LYS A 80 -3.32 13.97 26.45
C LYS A 80 -2.51 15.10 27.09
N GLU A 81 -2.94 15.62 28.22
CA GLU A 81 -2.22 16.65 28.97
C GLU A 81 -0.90 16.12 29.53
N GLU A 82 -0.88 14.90 30.09
CA GLU A 82 0.34 14.26 30.57
C GLU A 82 1.35 14.00 29.43
N LEU A 83 0.89 13.47 28.29
CA LEU A 83 1.73 13.32 27.10
C LEU A 83 2.27 14.67 26.60
N SER A 84 1.42 15.70 26.61
CA SER A 84 1.83 17.06 26.21
C SER A 84 2.91 17.64 27.14
N LYS A 85 2.82 17.42 28.45
CA LYS A 85 3.87 17.82 29.42
C LYS A 85 5.21 17.12 29.13
N LEU A 86 5.17 15.91 28.58
CA LEU A 86 6.33 15.16 28.14
C LEU A 86 6.78 15.54 26.72
N ASN A 87 6.12 16.48 26.06
CA ASN A 87 6.31 16.79 24.63
C ASN A 87 6.26 15.55 23.76
N ALA A 88 5.37 14.61 24.10
CA ALA A 88 5.19 13.35 23.38
C ALA A 88 3.79 13.29 22.76
N THR A 89 3.71 12.67 21.60
CA THR A 89 2.46 12.32 20.92
C THR A 89 2.41 10.82 20.68
N CYS A 90 1.20 10.26 20.72
CA CYS A 90 0.99 8.86 20.43
C CYS A 90 -0.17 8.69 19.43
N HIS A 91 0.02 7.86 18.42
CA HIS A 91 -0.98 7.50 17.43
C HIS A 91 -1.06 6.00 17.26
N VAL A 92 -2.29 5.46 17.27
CA VAL A 92 -2.57 4.03 17.06
C VAL A 92 -3.33 3.86 15.75
N THR A 93 -2.88 2.96 14.91
CA THR A 93 -3.56 2.62 13.64
C THR A 93 -3.41 1.13 13.35
N ALA A 94 -4.29 0.59 12.53
CA ALA A 94 -4.18 -0.77 12.03
C ALA A 94 -4.34 -0.77 10.51
N ASP A 95 -3.69 -1.72 9.88
CA ASP A 95 -3.92 -2.08 8.49
C ASP A 95 -4.33 -3.57 8.40
N ASP A 96 -4.39 -4.09 7.20
CA ASP A 96 -4.72 -5.49 6.94
C ASP A 96 -3.86 -6.46 7.77
N ASP A 97 -2.57 -6.18 7.92
CA ASP A 97 -1.57 -7.12 8.42
C ASP A 97 -1.04 -6.78 9.82
N ASN A 98 -1.15 -5.52 10.26
CA ASN A 98 -0.45 -5.05 11.45
C ASN A 98 -1.29 -4.09 12.31
N LEU A 99 -1.01 -4.09 13.61
CA LEU A 99 -1.34 -3.01 14.54
C LEU A 99 -0.08 -2.17 14.76
N TYR A 100 -0.19 -0.85 14.56
CA TYR A 100 0.89 0.11 14.76
C TYR A 100 0.61 1.02 15.93
N ILE A 101 1.65 1.27 16.71
CA ILE A 101 1.69 2.31 17.72
C ILE A 101 2.88 3.20 17.41
N ILE A 102 2.62 4.44 17.13
CA ILE A 102 3.60 5.43 16.69
C ILE A 102 3.69 6.50 17.79
N MET A 103 4.88 6.70 18.34
CA MET A 103 5.14 7.72 19.34
C MET A 103 6.30 8.60 18.88
N GLU A 104 6.15 9.90 19.05
CA GLU A 104 7.19 10.89 18.80
C GLU A 104 7.31 11.81 20.00
N GLY A 105 8.52 12.29 20.29
CA GLY A 105 8.75 13.20 21.41
C GLY A 105 10.21 13.53 21.66
N TYR A 106 10.49 14.24 22.75
CA TYR A 106 11.86 14.51 23.15
C TYR A 106 12.46 13.33 23.91
N GLU A 107 13.68 12.96 23.58
CA GLU A 107 14.37 11.80 24.14
C GLU A 107 14.56 11.88 25.67
N ALA A 108 14.66 13.08 26.23
CA ALA A 108 14.78 13.26 27.68
C ALA A 108 13.59 12.68 28.47
N THR A 109 12.42 12.57 27.83
CA THR A 109 11.19 12.05 28.43
C THR A 109 10.79 10.66 27.94
N LEU A 110 11.63 10.02 27.14
CA LEU A 110 11.35 8.71 26.54
C LEU A 110 10.92 7.64 27.55
N PRO A 111 11.57 7.46 28.73
CA PRO A 111 11.16 6.44 29.68
C PRO A 111 9.73 6.66 30.19
N GLN A 112 9.38 7.90 30.54
CA GLN A 112 8.05 8.26 31.06
C GLN A 112 6.98 8.12 29.97
N ALA A 113 7.29 8.55 28.75
CA ALA A 113 6.40 8.40 27.61
C ALA A 113 6.10 6.93 27.31
N CYS A 114 7.12 6.05 27.31
CA CYS A 114 6.95 4.62 27.15
C CYS A 114 6.12 3.99 28.27
N GLN A 115 6.25 4.45 29.51
CA GLN A 115 5.42 3.95 30.63
C GLN A 115 3.94 4.32 30.46
N LEU A 116 3.63 5.55 30.03
CA LEU A 116 2.26 5.95 29.72
C LEU A 116 1.68 5.14 28.56
N LEU A 117 2.44 4.98 27.49
CA LEU A 117 2.09 4.15 26.36
C LEU A 117 1.78 2.71 26.78
N SER A 118 2.67 2.08 27.51
CA SER A 118 2.49 0.71 27.99
C SER A 118 1.20 0.55 28.80
N ARG A 119 0.95 1.46 29.72
CA ARG A 119 -0.29 1.44 30.51
C ARG A 119 -1.54 1.66 29.66
N GLN A 120 -1.49 2.55 28.68
CA GLN A 120 -2.61 2.80 27.77
C GLN A 120 -2.95 1.54 26.95
N ILE A 121 -1.94 0.81 26.46
CA ILE A 121 -2.16 -0.42 25.69
C ILE A 121 -2.72 -1.55 26.55
N LEU A 122 -2.13 -1.76 27.74
CA LEU A 122 -2.54 -2.83 28.64
C LEU A 122 -3.90 -2.59 29.32
N MET A 123 -4.21 -1.33 29.59
CA MET A 123 -5.40 -0.93 30.35
C MET A 123 -6.11 0.27 29.71
N PRO A 124 -6.54 0.18 28.45
CA PRO A 124 -7.16 1.30 27.76
C PRO A 124 -8.53 1.62 28.37
N LYS A 125 -8.78 2.91 28.61
CA LYS A 125 -10.09 3.45 28.96
C LYS A 125 -10.74 4.01 27.70
N LEU A 126 -11.47 3.17 26.98
CA LEU A 126 -12.23 3.59 25.80
C LEU A 126 -13.54 4.26 26.20
N ASP A 127 -14.01 5.21 25.40
CA ASP A 127 -15.19 6.05 25.68
C ASP A 127 -16.40 5.60 24.83
N GLU A 128 -17.51 5.28 25.47
CA GLU A 128 -18.78 4.90 24.82
C GLU A 128 -19.33 6.01 23.91
N LYS A 129 -19.14 7.28 24.26
CA LYS A 129 -19.58 8.41 23.43
C LYS A 129 -18.75 8.49 22.14
N GLN A 130 -17.46 8.20 22.24
CA GLN A 130 -16.59 8.15 21.06
C GLN A 130 -16.94 6.95 20.17
N LEU A 131 -17.23 5.79 20.76
CA LEU A 131 -17.72 4.63 20.01
C LEU A 131 -19.03 4.95 19.28
N ALA A 132 -19.98 5.59 19.92
CA ALA A 132 -21.25 6.00 19.29
C ALA A 132 -21.03 6.95 18.11
N ARG A 133 -20.12 7.91 18.24
CA ARG A 133 -19.72 8.81 17.13
C ARG A 133 -19.06 8.06 15.99
N LEU A 134 -18.15 7.13 16.30
CA LEU A 134 -17.45 6.32 15.30
C LEU A 134 -18.42 5.47 14.49
N LYS A 135 -19.37 4.78 15.15
CA LYS A 135 -20.47 4.06 14.50
C LYS A 135 -21.27 4.96 13.57
N GLY A 136 -21.71 6.12 14.07
CA GLY A 136 -22.46 7.11 13.28
C GLY A 136 -21.71 7.59 12.04
N SER A 137 -20.42 7.90 12.20
CA SER A 137 -19.56 8.30 11.08
C SER A 137 -19.37 7.19 10.04
N ALA A 138 -19.14 5.95 10.48
CA ALA A 138 -19.01 4.80 9.60
C ALA A 138 -20.28 4.56 8.79
N MET A 139 -21.44 4.60 9.44
CA MET A 139 -22.74 4.45 8.76
C MET A 139 -23.00 5.58 7.76
N GLY A 140 -22.70 6.84 8.14
CA GLY A 140 -22.84 7.99 7.24
C GLY A 140 -21.97 7.89 5.99
N MET A 141 -20.70 7.47 6.14
CA MET A 141 -19.81 7.23 5.01
C MET A 141 -20.33 6.11 4.08
N ARG A 142 -20.91 5.06 4.64
CA ARG A 142 -21.48 3.95 3.84
C ARG A 142 -22.69 4.38 3.02
N GLN A 143 -23.57 5.20 3.59
CA GLN A 143 -24.71 5.74 2.84
C GLN A 143 -24.30 6.58 1.62
N GLN A 144 -23.16 7.29 1.72
CA GLN A 144 -22.66 8.14 0.63
C GLN A 144 -21.90 7.35 -0.47
N ARG A 145 -21.59 6.06 -0.25
CA ARG A 145 -20.76 5.28 -1.19
C ARG A 145 -21.37 5.16 -2.58
N LYS A 146 -22.66 4.95 -2.66
CA LYS A 146 -23.39 4.77 -3.94
C LYS A 146 -23.39 6.02 -4.81
N ASP A 147 -23.20 7.19 -4.20
CA ASP A 147 -23.16 8.47 -4.90
C ASP A 147 -21.71 8.95 -5.13
N ASN A 148 -20.71 8.21 -4.62
CA ASN A 148 -19.30 8.57 -4.73
C ASN A 148 -18.60 7.78 -5.84
N VAL A 149 -18.40 8.43 -6.98
CA VAL A 149 -17.77 7.85 -8.19
C VAL A 149 -16.39 7.25 -7.90
N SER A 150 -15.58 7.89 -7.04
CA SER A 150 -14.24 7.42 -6.71
C SER A 150 -14.28 6.12 -5.90
N ILE A 151 -15.22 6.01 -4.96
CA ILE A 151 -15.39 4.79 -4.13
C ILE A 151 -15.92 3.66 -5.00
N LEU A 152 -16.91 3.91 -5.86
CA LEU A 152 -17.46 2.92 -6.79
C LEU A 152 -16.40 2.40 -7.76
N ASN A 153 -15.58 3.30 -8.29
CA ASN A 153 -14.49 2.93 -9.20
C ASN A 153 -13.45 2.05 -8.48
N GLU A 154 -13.06 2.41 -7.26
CA GLU A 154 -12.10 1.63 -6.47
C GLU A 154 -12.69 0.27 -6.07
N ALA A 155 -13.95 0.21 -5.65
CA ALA A 155 -14.63 -1.04 -5.34
C ALA A 155 -14.73 -1.98 -6.57
N LEU A 156 -15.06 -1.42 -7.74
CA LEU A 156 -15.06 -2.16 -9.00
C LEU A 156 -13.67 -2.70 -9.35
N ARG A 157 -12.64 -1.88 -9.21
CA ARG A 157 -11.24 -2.30 -9.41
C ARG A 157 -10.85 -3.42 -8.46
N GLN A 158 -11.20 -3.30 -7.18
CA GLN A 158 -10.93 -4.34 -6.18
C GLN A 158 -11.68 -5.63 -6.48
N TYR A 159 -12.94 -5.53 -6.92
CA TYR A 159 -13.71 -6.69 -7.35
C TYR A 159 -13.06 -7.42 -8.54
N MET A 160 -12.58 -6.67 -9.54
CA MET A 160 -11.84 -7.24 -10.67
C MET A 160 -10.59 -7.99 -10.22
N LEU A 161 -9.84 -7.46 -9.25
CA LEU A 161 -8.57 -8.03 -8.79
C LEU A 161 -8.76 -9.20 -7.80
N TYR A 162 -9.80 -9.16 -6.95
CA TYR A 162 -9.93 -10.04 -5.79
C TYR A 162 -11.28 -10.75 -5.69
N GLY A 163 -12.27 -10.41 -6.56
CA GLY A 163 -13.62 -10.99 -6.53
C GLY A 163 -14.27 -10.82 -5.16
N GLU A 164 -14.82 -11.91 -4.63
CA GLU A 164 -15.45 -11.97 -3.32
C GLU A 164 -14.46 -11.75 -2.13
N LYS A 165 -13.15 -11.69 -2.41
CA LYS A 165 -12.11 -11.35 -1.44
C LYS A 165 -11.77 -9.85 -1.43
N SER A 166 -12.49 -9.01 -2.16
CA SER A 166 -12.38 -7.55 -2.13
C SER A 166 -12.57 -7.01 -0.71
N ASP A 167 -11.82 -5.99 -0.32
CA ASP A 167 -11.93 -5.38 1.01
C ASP A 167 -13.33 -4.83 1.25
N TYR A 168 -13.95 -4.22 0.25
CA TYR A 168 -15.31 -3.72 0.31
C TYR A 168 -16.39 -4.81 0.56
N ILE A 169 -16.10 -6.08 0.18
CA ILE A 169 -17.00 -7.21 0.44
C ILE A 169 -16.65 -7.87 1.79
N LYS A 170 -15.38 -7.79 2.21
CA LYS A 170 -14.91 -8.38 3.47
C LYS A 170 -15.10 -7.50 4.69
N GLU A 171 -15.39 -6.22 4.52
CA GLU A 171 -15.64 -5.31 5.64
C GLU A 171 -16.79 -5.80 6.54
N LEU A 172 -16.83 -5.28 7.76
CA LEU A 172 -17.94 -5.56 8.69
C LEU A 172 -19.28 -5.19 8.07
N THR A 173 -20.33 -5.94 8.36
CA THR A 173 -21.70 -5.58 7.98
C THR A 173 -22.17 -4.35 8.75
N ASP A 174 -23.24 -3.71 8.30
CA ASP A 174 -23.86 -2.59 9.02
C ASP A 174 -24.30 -2.99 10.42
N LYS A 175 -24.85 -4.21 10.54
CA LYS A 175 -25.25 -4.79 11.82
C LYS A 175 -24.06 -4.99 12.76
N GLU A 176 -22.96 -5.56 12.27
CA GLU A 176 -21.74 -5.76 13.07
C GLU A 176 -21.16 -4.42 13.56
N ILE A 177 -21.18 -3.37 12.73
CA ILE A 177 -20.75 -2.02 13.17
C ILE A 177 -21.69 -1.49 14.23
N TYR A 178 -23.00 -1.62 14.05
CA TYR A 178 -23.99 -1.17 15.03
C TYR A 178 -23.83 -1.89 16.37
N GLU A 179 -23.51 -3.16 16.36
CA GLU A 179 -23.35 -4.03 17.54
C GLU A 179 -21.95 -3.96 18.18
N LEU A 180 -21.01 -3.18 17.66
CA LEU A 180 -19.66 -3.05 18.26
C LEU A 180 -19.75 -2.67 19.74
N GLN A 181 -18.92 -3.32 20.57
CA GLN A 181 -18.83 -3.09 22.01
C GLN A 181 -17.39 -2.79 22.43
N ILE A 182 -17.22 -1.93 23.43
CA ILE A 182 -15.89 -1.56 23.97
C ILE A 182 -15.12 -2.78 24.44
N SER A 183 -15.78 -3.75 25.09
CA SER A 183 -15.12 -4.97 25.57
C SER A 183 -14.50 -5.81 24.45
N GLU A 184 -15.16 -5.90 23.30
CA GLU A 184 -14.63 -6.60 22.13
C GLU A 184 -13.43 -5.88 21.55
N LEU A 185 -13.53 -4.53 21.38
CA LEU A 185 -12.49 -3.69 20.83
C LEU A 185 -11.24 -3.67 21.72
N THR A 186 -11.43 -3.57 23.03
CA THR A 186 -10.34 -3.74 24.01
C THR A 186 -9.69 -5.13 23.90
N GLY A 187 -10.53 -6.16 23.75
CA GLY A 187 -10.07 -7.54 23.56
C GLY A 187 -9.22 -7.70 22.29
N ASP A 188 -9.58 -7.03 21.18
CA ASP A 188 -8.83 -7.08 19.93
C ASP A 188 -7.46 -6.41 20.05
N ILE A 189 -7.36 -5.23 20.69
CA ILE A 189 -6.08 -4.59 21.00
C ILE A 189 -5.19 -5.52 21.81
N ASN A 190 -5.72 -6.10 22.89
CA ASN A 190 -4.97 -7.02 23.75
C ASN A 190 -4.51 -8.28 23.01
N ARG A 191 -5.36 -8.84 22.14
CA ARG A 191 -4.99 -10.01 21.33
C ARG A 191 -3.93 -9.67 20.28
N ALA A 192 -4.07 -8.55 19.58
CA ALA A 192 -3.11 -8.12 18.57
C ALA A 192 -1.74 -7.78 19.18
N SER A 193 -1.71 -7.15 20.36
CA SER A 193 -0.47 -6.83 21.07
C SER A 193 0.26 -8.06 21.67
N ASN A 194 -0.34 -9.26 21.60
CA ASN A 194 0.32 -10.51 21.97
C ASN A 194 1.09 -11.16 20.80
N TYR A 195 1.12 -10.53 19.64
CA TYR A 195 1.92 -11.01 18.52
C TYR A 195 3.34 -10.43 18.56
N GLU A 196 4.25 -11.13 17.92
CA GLU A 196 5.60 -10.66 17.64
C GLU A 196 5.59 -9.23 17.13
N ALA A 197 6.42 -8.36 17.70
CA ALA A 197 6.54 -6.98 17.30
C ALA A 197 7.89 -6.67 16.66
N LYS A 198 7.86 -5.80 15.64
CA LYS A 198 9.04 -5.07 15.17
C LYS A 198 9.00 -3.69 15.80
N VAL A 199 10.07 -3.34 16.54
CA VAL A 199 10.15 -2.08 17.25
C VAL A 199 11.20 -1.21 16.57
N PHE A 200 10.73 -0.20 15.84
CA PHE A 200 11.62 0.73 15.14
C PHE A 200 11.83 1.97 15.99
N PHE A 201 13.09 2.30 16.25
CA PHE A 201 13.45 3.50 17.01
C PHE A 201 14.42 4.35 16.21
N THR A 202 14.18 5.63 16.20
CA THR A 202 15.05 6.63 15.61
C THR A 202 15.31 7.73 16.64
N GLY A 203 16.56 8.01 16.95
CA GLY A 203 16.92 9.00 17.94
C GLY A 203 18.43 9.22 18.07
N THR A 204 18.85 10.10 19.00
CA THR A 204 20.25 10.43 19.29
C THR A 204 20.81 9.68 20.50
N LEU A 205 19.94 9.10 21.36
CA LEU A 205 20.39 8.33 22.53
C LEU A 205 21.20 7.10 22.09
N PRO A 206 22.22 6.70 22.87
CA PRO A 206 22.99 5.49 22.57
C PRO A 206 22.12 4.24 22.46
N PHE A 207 22.46 3.37 21.51
CA PHE A 207 21.73 2.13 21.22
C PHE A 207 21.40 1.29 22.47
N ASP A 208 22.39 1.02 23.32
CA ASP A 208 22.18 0.20 24.52
C ASP A 208 21.28 0.89 25.55
N GLN A 209 21.35 2.22 25.66
CA GLN A 209 20.44 2.98 26.53
C GLN A 209 19.00 2.89 26.04
N VAL A 210 18.76 3.04 24.72
CA VAL A 210 17.44 2.86 24.12
C VAL A 210 16.93 1.45 24.35
N TYR A 211 17.78 0.44 24.12
CA TYR A 211 17.44 -0.96 24.37
C TYR A 211 16.99 -1.18 25.81
N ASP A 212 17.73 -0.66 26.78
CA ASP A 212 17.39 -0.78 28.22
C ASP A 212 16.06 -0.10 28.57
N ILE A 213 15.77 1.05 27.97
CA ILE A 213 14.50 1.77 28.17
C ILE A 213 13.36 0.96 27.58
N LEU A 214 13.47 0.54 26.32
CA LEU A 214 12.38 -0.12 25.60
C LEU A 214 12.09 -1.52 26.17
N SER A 215 13.11 -2.31 26.49
CA SER A 215 12.95 -3.64 27.07
C SER A 215 12.25 -3.63 28.43
N LYS A 216 12.39 -2.55 29.21
CA LYS A 216 11.76 -2.39 30.53
C LYS A 216 10.36 -1.80 30.49
N ASN A 217 10.05 -1.00 29.47
CA ASN A 217 8.86 -0.14 29.48
C ASN A 217 7.86 -0.44 28.36
N LEU A 218 8.20 -1.22 27.32
CA LEU A 218 7.22 -1.60 26.31
C LEU A 218 6.36 -2.77 26.77
N PRO A 219 5.06 -2.83 26.34
CA PRO A 219 4.15 -3.89 26.71
C PRO A 219 4.36 -5.15 25.85
N LEU A 220 5.57 -5.68 25.82
CA LEU A 220 5.90 -6.91 25.11
C LEU A 220 5.70 -8.11 26.03
N VAL A 221 5.04 -9.16 25.52
CA VAL A 221 4.75 -10.38 26.26
C VAL A 221 5.87 -11.42 26.09
N ALA A 222 6.06 -12.29 27.08
CA ALA A 222 7.12 -13.29 27.05
C ALA A 222 6.88 -14.41 26.02
N ASN A 223 5.61 -14.83 25.85
CA ASN A 223 5.21 -15.92 24.94
C ASN A 223 4.44 -15.35 23.74
N GLU A 224 5.11 -14.57 22.91
CA GLU A 224 4.51 -13.96 21.73
C GLU A 224 4.06 -14.99 20.70
N ARG A 225 2.94 -14.69 20.04
CA ARG A 225 2.53 -15.41 18.84
C ARG A 225 3.44 -14.96 17.67
N PRO A 226 3.77 -15.87 16.72
CA PRO A 226 4.51 -15.49 15.54
C PRO A 226 3.72 -14.45 14.72
N SER A 227 4.44 -13.53 14.09
CA SER A 227 3.84 -12.56 13.19
C SER A 227 3.11 -13.24 12.03
N ASN A 228 1.91 -12.77 11.71
CA ASN A 228 1.18 -13.14 10.50
C ASN A 228 1.52 -12.22 9.30
N SER A 229 2.32 -11.19 9.52
CA SER A 229 2.66 -10.16 8.53
C SER A 229 4.04 -10.41 7.90
N PRO A 230 4.22 -10.08 6.60
CA PRO A 230 3.19 -9.63 5.67
C PRO A 230 2.44 -10.80 5.01
N GLN A 231 1.20 -10.56 4.63
CA GLN A 231 0.42 -11.53 3.87
C GLN A 231 0.11 -11.02 2.47
N ALA A 232 0.40 -11.83 1.46
CA ALA A 232 -0.04 -11.55 0.10
C ALA A 232 -1.54 -11.83 -0.02
N LYS A 233 -2.26 -10.91 -0.67
CA LYS A 233 -3.68 -11.11 -1.00
C LYS A 233 -3.81 -11.99 -2.24
N ASP A 234 -4.62 -13.04 -2.17
CA ASP A 234 -4.87 -13.90 -3.33
C ASP A 234 -5.60 -13.11 -4.42
N MET A 235 -4.97 -12.96 -5.56
CA MET A 235 -5.56 -12.31 -6.72
C MET A 235 -6.43 -13.30 -7.49
N MET A 236 -7.46 -12.77 -8.19
CA MET A 236 -8.33 -13.58 -9.04
C MET A 236 -7.52 -14.24 -10.17
N PRO A 237 -7.65 -15.56 -10.36
CA PRO A 237 -7.14 -16.20 -11.55
C PRO A 237 -7.95 -15.75 -12.77
N VAL A 238 -7.27 -15.51 -13.87
CA VAL A 238 -7.89 -15.14 -15.15
C VAL A 238 -7.70 -16.29 -16.14
N THR A 239 -8.79 -16.98 -16.46
CA THR A 239 -8.79 -18.11 -17.39
C THR A 239 -9.40 -17.76 -18.75
N GLU A 240 -10.23 -16.72 -18.78
CA GLU A 240 -10.86 -16.16 -19.99
C GLU A 240 -10.93 -14.64 -19.91
N ASN A 241 -10.90 -13.99 -21.06
CA ASN A 241 -11.01 -12.55 -21.13
C ASN A 241 -12.40 -12.10 -20.68
N THR A 242 -12.46 -11.21 -19.68
CA THR A 242 -13.69 -10.73 -19.07
C THR A 242 -13.70 -9.22 -18.97
N VAL A 243 -14.84 -8.61 -19.30
CA VAL A 243 -15.10 -7.18 -19.16
C VAL A 243 -16.22 -6.99 -18.12
N TYR A 244 -15.87 -6.48 -16.94
CA TYR A 244 -16.83 -6.07 -15.92
C TYR A 244 -17.32 -4.66 -16.23
N PHE A 245 -18.62 -4.47 -16.40
CA PHE A 245 -19.21 -3.17 -16.64
C PHE A 245 -20.13 -2.76 -15.49
N LEU A 246 -19.80 -1.64 -14.84
CA LEU A 246 -20.64 -0.98 -13.84
C LEU A 246 -21.29 0.26 -14.47
N PRO A 247 -22.61 0.23 -14.79
CA PRO A 247 -23.29 1.40 -15.30
C PRO A 247 -23.40 2.47 -14.21
N ASN A 248 -23.01 3.70 -14.55
CA ASN A 248 -23.21 4.88 -13.72
C ASN A 248 -23.69 6.04 -14.60
N ASN A 249 -24.97 6.42 -14.45
CA ASN A 249 -25.58 7.46 -15.28
C ASN A 249 -25.04 8.86 -14.97
N ASP A 250 -24.52 9.07 -13.76
CA ASP A 250 -24.03 10.34 -13.26
C ASP A 250 -22.50 10.49 -13.44
N ALA A 251 -21.84 9.47 -13.96
CA ALA A 251 -20.41 9.52 -14.23
C ALA A 251 -20.11 10.50 -15.38
N GLU A 252 -19.40 11.57 -15.10
CA GLU A 252 -18.91 12.52 -16.11
C GLU A 252 -17.83 11.89 -17.00
N GLN A 253 -17.04 10.97 -16.44
CA GLN A 253 -15.97 10.26 -17.12
C GLN A 253 -16.12 8.75 -16.96
N ALA A 254 -15.70 8.02 -17.99
CA ALA A 254 -15.49 6.59 -17.90
C ALA A 254 -14.15 6.30 -17.21
N GLN A 255 -14.18 5.32 -16.30
CA GLN A 255 -13.02 4.81 -15.58
C GLN A 255 -12.76 3.37 -16.05
N ILE A 256 -11.62 3.14 -16.65
CA ILE A 256 -11.24 1.85 -17.24
C ILE A 256 -10.02 1.31 -16.52
N HIS A 257 -10.08 0.07 -16.04
CA HIS A 257 -8.92 -0.64 -15.54
C HIS A 257 -8.68 -1.91 -16.34
N LEU A 258 -7.40 -2.24 -16.50
CA LEU A 258 -6.91 -3.49 -17.07
C LEU A 258 -6.13 -4.25 -16.01
N TYR A 259 -6.28 -5.56 -15.99
CA TYR A 259 -5.52 -6.50 -15.16
C TYR A 259 -5.09 -7.72 -15.97
N ILE A 260 -3.79 -7.99 -15.98
CA ILE A 260 -3.20 -9.20 -16.55
C ILE A 260 -2.39 -9.88 -15.43
N PRO A 261 -2.76 -11.09 -14.99
CA PRO A 261 -1.94 -11.83 -14.04
C PRO A 261 -0.62 -12.26 -14.70
N MET A 262 0.45 -12.19 -13.94
CA MET A 262 1.79 -12.55 -14.39
C MET A 262 2.40 -13.62 -13.48
N GLN A 263 3.63 -14.03 -13.79
CA GLN A 263 4.39 -14.96 -12.97
C GLN A 263 4.66 -14.40 -11.56
N LYS A 264 5.09 -15.28 -10.66
CA LYS A 264 5.48 -14.89 -9.31
C LYS A 264 6.65 -13.89 -9.34
N ALA A 265 6.59 -12.88 -8.49
CA ALA A 265 7.64 -11.87 -8.38
C ALA A 265 8.96 -12.47 -7.90
N ASP A 266 10.03 -12.16 -8.61
CA ASP A 266 11.41 -12.50 -8.27
C ASP A 266 12.27 -11.23 -8.41
N LYS A 267 13.20 -11.00 -7.49
CA LYS A 267 14.11 -9.85 -7.55
C LYS A 267 15.01 -9.82 -8.79
N LYS A 268 15.24 -11.00 -9.41
CA LYS A 268 16.01 -11.06 -10.66
C LYS A 268 15.36 -10.28 -11.81
N ASP A 269 14.02 -10.15 -11.77
CA ASP A 269 13.22 -9.50 -12.81
C ASP A 269 12.98 -8.00 -12.50
N ASP A 270 13.48 -7.46 -11.36
CA ASP A 270 13.20 -6.08 -10.93
C ASP A 270 13.68 -5.05 -11.95
N VAL A 271 14.85 -5.24 -12.56
CA VAL A 271 15.38 -4.34 -13.60
C VAL A 271 14.54 -4.41 -14.87
N LEU A 272 14.16 -5.62 -15.32
CA LEU A 272 13.31 -5.81 -16.50
C LEU A 272 11.93 -5.20 -16.31
N ARG A 273 11.34 -5.41 -15.13
CA ARG A 273 10.05 -4.83 -14.74
C ARG A 273 10.10 -3.29 -14.72
N SER A 274 11.14 -2.73 -14.12
CA SER A 274 11.34 -1.28 -14.07
C SER A 274 11.59 -0.69 -15.46
N ALA A 275 12.37 -1.36 -16.30
CA ALA A 275 12.63 -0.95 -17.67
C ALA A 275 11.37 -1.00 -18.55
N PHE A 276 10.59 -2.07 -18.44
CA PHE A 276 9.31 -2.19 -19.11
C PHE A 276 8.36 -1.06 -18.66
N ASN A 277 8.26 -0.81 -17.36
CA ASN A 277 7.40 0.25 -16.82
C ASN A 277 7.79 1.64 -17.34
N GLN A 278 9.08 1.95 -17.37
CA GLN A 278 9.60 3.21 -17.92
C GLN A 278 9.32 3.33 -19.41
N TYR A 279 9.43 2.25 -20.16
CA TYR A 279 9.16 2.23 -21.58
C TYR A 279 7.67 2.30 -21.89
N PHE A 280 6.86 1.46 -21.24
CA PHE A 280 5.48 1.20 -21.65
C PHE A 280 4.52 2.26 -21.11
N GLY A 281 4.56 2.61 -19.84
CA GLY A 281 3.53 3.54 -19.44
C GLY A 281 3.43 3.96 -17.98
N LEU A 282 4.53 4.07 -17.26
CA LEU A 282 4.47 4.55 -15.88
C LEU A 282 4.46 6.08 -15.77
N ASP A 283 5.07 6.80 -16.73
CA ASP A 283 5.22 8.25 -16.69
C ASP A 283 4.88 8.96 -18.03
N PHE A 284 5.15 10.26 -18.10
CA PHE A 284 4.88 11.12 -19.25
C PHE A 284 5.62 10.70 -20.54
N THR A 285 6.69 9.93 -20.42
CA THR A 285 7.46 9.45 -21.57
C THR A 285 6.98 8.08 -22.06
N GLY A 286 6.14 7.40 -21.28
CA GLY A 286 5.60 6.08 -21.59
C GLY A 286 4.74 6.05 -22.85
N ILE A 287 4.75 4.92 -23.55
CA ILE A 287 3.99 4.74 -24.80
C ILE A 287 2.49 4.90 -24.57
N VAL A 288 1.95 4.36 -23.48
CA VAL A 288 0.51 4.39 -23.19
C VAL A 288 -0.01 5.82 -23.11
N LEU A 289 0.65 6.68 -22.31
CA LEU A 289 0.23 8.07 -22.19
C LEU A 289 0.39 8.82 -23.51
N ASN A 290 1.52 8.61 -24.19
CA ASN A 290 1.81 9.27 -25.46
C ASN A 290 0.79 8.93 -26.53
N GLU A 291 0.44 7.64 -26.71
CA GLU A 291 -0.51 7.21 -27.73
C GLU A 291 -1.96 7.59 -27.43
N ILE A 292 -2.38 7.57 -26.15
CA ILE A 292 -3.77 7.83 -25.76
C ILE A 292 -4.01 9.33 -25.56
N ARG A 293 -3.12 10.01 -24.83
CA ARG A 293 -3.28 11.42 -24.48
C ARG A 293 -2.67 12.36 -25.50
N GLU A 294 -1.36 12.26 -25.73
CA GLU A 294 -0.64 13.29 -26.51
C GLU A 294 -1.00 13.26 -28.00
N LYS A 295 -1.05 12.05 -28.58
CA LYS A 295 -1.33 11.92 -30.01
C LYS A 295 -2.82 11.98 -30.37
N ARG A 296 -3.70 11.52 -29.47
CA ARG A 296 -5.13 11.33 -29.80
C ARG A 296 -6.08 12.14 -28.93
N SER A 297 -5.58 12.77 -27.87
CA SER A 297 -6.41 13.54 -26.93
C SER A 297 -7.65 12.78 -26.42
N MET A 298 -7.50 11.46 -26.21
CA MET A 298 -8.60 10.60 -25.81
C MET A 298 -8.82 10.58 -24.31
N ALA A 299 -7.76 10.78 -23.50
CA ALA A 299 -7.86 10.73 -22.05
C ALA A 299 -6.98 11.80 -21.40
N TYR A 300 -7.38 12.26 -20.21
CA TYR A 300 -6.52 13.10 -19.38
C TYR A 300 -5.46 12.30 -18.66
N THR A 301 -5.81 11.10 -18.20
CA THR A 301 -4.91 10.19 -17.49
C THR A 301 -4.96 8.81 -18.14
N ALA A 302 -3.80 8.28 -18.49
CA ALA A 302 -3.63 6.92 -18.96
C ALA A 302 -2.25 6.41 -18.54
N TYR A 303 -2.21 5.20 -17.97
CA TYR A 303 -0.97 4.53 -17.62
C TYR A 303 -1.13 3.01 -17.64
N ALA A 304 -0.01 2.31 -17.74
CA ALA A 304 0.04 0.88 -17.46
C ALA A 304 1.42 0.51 -16.91
N PHE A 305 1.45 -0.35 -15.90
CA PHE A 305 2.69 -0.78 -15.28
C PHE A 305 2.58 -2.19 -14.70
N VAL A 306 3.71 -2.86 -14.60
CA VAL A 306 3.84 -4.13 -13.90
C VAL A 306 4.13 -3.86 -12.43
N GLY A 307 3.23 -4.36 -11.57
CA GLY A 307 3.32 -4.28 -10.12
C GLY A 307 3.54 -5.64 -9.47
N THR A 308 3.88 -5.62 -8.19
CA THR A 308 4.01 -6.81 -7.32
C THR A 308 3.31 -6.54 -6.00
N GLN A 309 3.16 -7.58 -5.19
CA GLN A 309 2.64 -7.44 -3.82
C GLN A 309 3.74 -7.15 -2.78
N GLY A 310 4.98 -6.83 -3.22
CA GLY A 310 6.07 -6.50 -2.30
C GLY A 310 6.68 -7.72 -1.57
N ILE A 311 6.28 -8.94 -1.92
CA ILE A 311 6.74 -10.17 -1.29
C ILE A 311 7.29 -11.11 -2.38
N ALA A 312 8.52 -11.60 -2.19
CA ALA A 312 9.14 -12.54 -3.11
C ALA A 312 8.29 -13.82 -3.26
N GLY A 313 8.19 -14.32 -4.49
CA GLY A 313 7.42 -15.54 -4.78
C GLY A 313 5.89 -15.35 -4.77
N LYS A 314 5.38 -14.13 -4.56
CA LYS A 314 3.95 -13.80 -4.65
C LYS A 314 3.61 -13.21 -6.02
N ALA A 315 2.32 -12.99 -6.27
CA ALA A 315 1.82 -12.58 -7.58
C ALA A 315 2.44 -11.26 -8.06
N SER A 316 2.78 -11.19 -9.34
CA SER A 316 2.98 -9.97 -10.10
C SER A 316 1.88 -9.82 -11.15
N TYR A 317 1.70 -8.62 -11.67
CA TYR A 317 0.59 -8.32 -12.59
C TYR A 317 0.86 -7.06 -13.40
N LEU A 318 0.33 -6.99 -14.63
CA LEU A 318 0.18 -5.72 -15.31
C LEU A 318 -1.14 -5.09 -14.89
N ARG A 319 -1.09 -3.82 -14.55
CA ARG A 319 -2.25 -2.97 -14.28
C ARG A 319 -2.25 -1.79 -15.25
N GLY A 320 -3.39 -1.57 -15.92
CA GLY A 320 -3.64 -0.40 -16.73
C GLY A 320 -4.78 0.45 -16.16
N TYR A 321 -4.79 1.73 -16.49
CA TYR A 321 -5.85 2.66 -16.14
C TYR A 321 -6.03 3.72 -17.22
N ILE A 322 -7.28 4.06 -17.53
CA ILE A 322 -7.66 5.19 -18.38
C ILE A 322 -8.84 5.94 -17.73
N GLY A 323 -8.67 7.25 -17.52
CA GLY A 323 -9.76 8.18 -17.20
C GLY A 323 -10.09 9.02 -18.43
N THR A 324 -11.29 8.84 -19.04
CA THR A 324 -11.66 9.43 -20.32
C THR A 324 -13.11 9.90 -20.33
N GLN A 325 -13.48 10.70 -21.33
CA GLN A 325 -14.89 11.00 -21.61
C GLN A 325 -15.66 9.71 -21.98
N ASN A 326 -16.93 9.61 -21.57
CA ASN A 326 -17.70 8.38 -21.77
C ASN A 326 -17.82 7.97 -23.25
N ASP A 327 -17.98 8.93 -24.16
CA ASP A 327 -18.09 8.71 -25.60
C ASP A 327 -16.79 8.28 -26.28
N LYS A 328 -15.64 8.50 -25.61
CA LYS A 328 -14.30 8.08 -26.05
C LYS A 328 -13.84 6.75 -25.42
N ALA A 329 -14.61 6.20 -24.49
CA ALA A 329 -14.18 5.04 -23.71
C ALA A 329 -13.83 3.82 -24.57
N ASN A 330 -14.67 3.50 -25.57
CA ASN A 330 -14.42 2.38 -26.47
C ASN A 330 -13.16 2.60 -27.32
N ASP A 331 -12.95 3.81 -27.84
CA ASP A 331 -11.79 4.14 -28.67
C ASP A 331 -10.49 4.14 -27.86
N ALA A 332 -10.51 4.70 -26.63
CA ALA A 332 -9.35 4.70 -25.75
C ALA A 332 -8.97 3.27 -25.32
N LEU A 333 -9.96 2.41 -25.06
CA LEU A 333 -9.72 1.01 -24.76
C LEU A 333 -9.13 0.25 -25.97
N ASP A 334 -9.63 0.54 -27.19
CA ASP A 334 -9.09 -0.04 -28.43
C ASP A 334 -7.59 0.29 -28.57
N VAL A 335 -7.20 1.53 -28.32
CA VAL A 335 -5.79 1.94 -28.35
C VAL A 335 -4.98 1.21 -27.28
N LEU A 336 -5.44 1.18 -26.01
CA LEU A 336 -4.73 0.48 -24.95
C LEU A 336 -4.52 -1.00 -25.27
N MET A 337 -5.57 -1.69 -25.68
CA MET A 337 -5.48 -3.11 -26.00
C MET A 337 -4.67 -3.37 -27.26
N GLY A 338 -4.67 -2.45 -28.22
CA GLY A 338 -3.74 -2.48 -29.35
C GLY A 338 -2.28 -2.44 -28.93
N LEU A 339 -1.93 -1.57 -27.96
CA LEU A 339 -0.58 -1.47 -27.41
C LEU A 339 -0.19 -2.71 -26.57
N VAL A 340 -1.15 -3.29 -25.83
CA VAL A 340 -0.93 -4.52 -25.05
C VAL A 340 -0.70 -5.73 -25.96
N ASN A 341 -1.43 -5.83 -27.07
CA ASN A 341 -1.31 -6.95 -28.00
C ASN A 341 -0.10 -6.83 -28.95
N ASP A 342 0.25 -5.60 -29.33
CA ASP A 342 1.36 -5.31 -30.23
C ASP A 342 2.10 -4.04 -29.76
N MET A 343 3.02 -4.24 -28.81
CA MET A 343 3.82 -3.16 -28.25
C MET A 343 4.76 -2.57 -29.32
N PRO A 344 4.69 -1.26 -29.63
CA PRO A 344 5.64 -0.61 -30.53
C PRO A 344 7.08 -0.84 -30.09
N LYS A 345 8.00 -1.05 -31.05
CA LYS A 345 9.40 -1.33 -30.78
C LYS A 345 10.27 -0.14 -31.18
N ASN A 346 10.78 0.62 -30.20
CA ASN A 346 11.62 1.80 -30.38
C ASN A 346 12.98 1.60 -29.68
N PRO A 347 13.91 0.79 -30.29
CA PRO A 347 15.18 0.43 -29.66
C PRO A 347 16.08 1.64 -29.34
N GLU A 348 15.91 2.76 -30.04
CA GLU A 348 16.63 4.01 -29.77
C GLU A 348 16.37 4.60 -28.39
N ARG A 349 15.35 4.14 -27.69
CA ARG A 349 15.01 4.63 -26.34
C ARG A 349 15.81 3.95 -25.22
N ILE A 350 16.59 2.91 -25.53
CA ILE A 350 17.26 2.10 -24.48
C ILE A 350 18.20 2.95 -23.60
N ASP A 351 18.96 3.88 -24.19
CA ASP A 351 19.92 4.70 -23.45
C ASP A 351 19.20 5.66 -22.48
N ASN A 352 18.05 6.20 -22.88
CA ASN A 352 17.22 7.04 -22.01
C ASN A 352 16.63 6.23 -20.85
N ILE A 353 16.19 5.00 -21.12
CA ILE A 353 15.67 4.09 -20.09
C ILE A 353 16.76 3.76 -19.07
N LYS A 354 17.96 3.34 -19.53
CA LYS A 354 19.10 3.08 -18.66
C LYS A 354 19.47 4.28 -17.79
N SER A 355 19.54 5.46 -18.41
CA SER A 355 19.87 6.70 -17.70
C SER A 355 18.85 7.02 -16.61
N TYR A 356 17.57 6.88 -16.92
CA TYR A 356 16.48 7.06 -15.93
C TYR A 356 16.58 6.06 -14.78
N LEU A 357 16.71 4.76 -15.08
CA LEU A 357 16.80 3.72 -14.05
C LEU A 357 18.02 3.92 -13.15
N ARG A 358 19.16 4.26 -13.75
CA ARG A 358 20.39 4.55 -12.99
C ARG A 358 20.19 5.76 -12.07
N GLN A 359 19.62 6.84 -12.58
CA GLN A 359 19.30 8.01 -11.78
C GLN A 359 18.35 7.67 -10.64
N ALA A 360 17.24 6.99 -10.94
CA ALA A 360 16.24 6.62 -9.94
C ALA A 360 16.85 5.77 -8.80
N MET A 361 17.70 4.79 -9.13
CA MET A 361 18.36 3.93 -8.15
C MET A 361 19.36 4.69 -7.28
N LEU A 362 20.07 5.68 -7.83
CA LEU A 362 21.10 6.44 -7.10
C LEU A 362 20.56 7.64 -6.32
N THR A 363 19.30 8.05 -6.56
CA THR A 363 18.70 9.21 -5.89
C THR A 363 17.58 8.83 -4.92
N SER A 364 17.04 7.62 -5.03
CA SER A 364 15.94 7.16 -4.15
C SER A 364 16.52 6.51 -2.90
N HIS A 365 16.75 7.32 -1.87
CA HIS A 365 17.20 6.83 -0.58
C HIS A 365 16.17 7.10 0.51
N PRO A 366 15.96 6.17 1.46
CA PRO A 366 15.07 6.39 2.57
C PRO A 366 15.60 7.48 3.49
N SER A 367 14.70 8.24 4.10
CA SER A 367 15.08 9.09 5.22
C SER A 367 15.59 8.22 6.39
N PHE A 368 16.38 8.79 7.29
CA PHE A 368 16.84 8.07 8.49
C PHE A 368 15.68 7.48 9.31
N ARG A 369 14.50 8.12 9.31
CA ARG A 369 13.29 7.64 10.01
C ARG A 369 12.70 6.36 9.40
N ASN A 370 12.80 6.22 8.08
CA ASN A 370 12.20 5.11 7.35
C ASN A 370 13.20 3.99 7.03
N LYS A 371 14.50 4.23 7.21
CA LYS A 371 15.57 3.32 6.80
C LYS A 371 15.41 1.91 7.36
N ALA A 372 15.11 1.78 8.65
CA ALA A 372 14.96 0.49 9.30
C ALA A 372 13.69 -0.27 8.83
N MET A 373 12.58 0.43 8.60
CA MET A 373 11.36 -0.17 8.04
C MET A 373 11.60 -0.63 6.61
N GLU A 374 12.25 0.19 5.80
CA GLU A 374 12.59 -0.19 4.43
C GLU A 374 13.53 -1.38 4.35
N LEU A 375 14.51 -1.49 5.26
CA LEU A 375 15.36 -2.69 5.35
C LEU A 375 14.53 -3.97 5.59
N VAL A 376 13.51 -3.90 6.44
CA VAL A 376 12.59 -5.03 6.67
C VAL A 376 11.79 -5.34 5.41
N ASP A 377 11.25 -4.32 4.73
CA ASP A 377 10.47 -4.49 3.49
C ASP A 377 11.31 -5.03 2.34
N LEU A 378 12.58 -4.61 2.25
CA LEU A 378 13.55 -5.18 1.32
C LEU A 378 13.76 -6.68 1.58
N GLY A 379 13.80 -7.08 2.86
CA GLY A 379 13.88 -8.49 3.26
C GLY A 379 12.70 -9.32 2.71
N TYR A 380 11.48 -8.79 2.72
CA TYR A 380 10.31 -9.46 2.12
C TYR A 380 10.42 -9.62 0.61
N ARG A 381 11.12 -8.72 -0.05
CA ARG A 381 11.41 -8.77 -1.50
C ARG A 381 12.63 -9.64 -1.84
N GLY A 382 13.36 -10.16 -0.83
CA GLY A 382 14.55 -11.00 -0.99
C GLY A 382 15.87 -10.23 -1.07
N TYR A 383 15.91 -8.98 -0.63
CA TYR A 383 17.13 -8.17 -0.52
C TYR A 383 17.61 -8.11 0.93
N THR A 384 18.91 -8.01 1.10
CA THR A 384 19.57 -7.84 2.42
C THR A 384 20.30 -6.52 2.55
N ASP A 385 20.38 -5.75 1.46
CA ASP A 385 21.07 -4.46 1.35
C ASP A 385 20.39 -3.63 0.25
N ASP A 386 20.91 -2.44 -0.07
CA ASP A 386 20.41 -1.57 -1.14
C ASP A 386 20.33 -2.32 -2.48
N PRO A 387 19.13 -2.46 -3.05
CA PRO A 387 18.94 -3.14 -4.33
C PRO A 387 19.76 -2.54 -5.48
N ALA A 388 20.13 -1.25 -5.39
CA ALA A 388 20.94 -0.59 -6.41
C ALA A 388 22.29 -1.29 -6.59
N LYS A 389 22.90 -1.81 -5.51
CA LYS A 389 24.18 -2.54 -5.57
C LYS A 389 24.12 -3.77 -6.48
N GLU A 390 23.01 -4.53 -6.42
CA GLU A 390 22.81 -5.72 -7.26
C GLU A 390 22.28 -5.36 -8.65
N ASN A 391 21.55 -4.27 -8.80
CA ASN A 391 20.76 -3.97 -9.99
C ASN A 391 21.45 -3.02 -10.98
N LEU A 392 22.34 -2.11 -10.54
CA LEU A 392 23.07 -1.24 -11.46
C LEU A 392 23.85 -2.00 -12.56
N PRO A 393 24.61 -3.06 -12.26
CA PRO A 393 25.28 -3.82 -13.31
C PRO A 393 24.30 -4.45 -14.32
N LYS A 394 23.09 -4.85 -13.86
CA LYS A 394 22.05 -5.37 -14.74
C LYS A 394 21.45 -4.28 -15.63
N VAL A 395 21.32 -3.05 -15.12
CA VAL A 395 20.89 -1.89 -15.93
C VAL A 395 21.92 -1.61 -17.02
N ASP A 396 23.21 -1.65 -16.69
CA ASP A 396 24.29 -1.40 -17.67
C ASP A 396 24.31 -2.47 -18.79
N ALA A 397 24.00 -3.72 -18.45
CA ALA A 397 23.91 -4.82 -19.40
C ALA A 397 22.59 -4.90 -20.18
N LEU A 398 21.54 -4.17 -19.76
CA LEU A 398 20.19 -4.24 -20.32
C LEU A 398 20.19 -3.88 -21.81
N THR A 399 19.46 -4.64 -22.61
CA THR A 399 19.18 -4.36 -24.02
C THR A 399 17.70 -4.09 -24.25
N PHE A 400 17.36 -3.48 -25.38
CA PHE A 400 15.95 -3.28 -25.71
C PHE A 400 15.24 -4.62 -26.00
N ASP A 401 15.96 -5.60 -26.53
CA ASP A 401 15.44 -6.94 -26.80
C ASP A 401 15.03 -7.66 -25.50
N ASP A 402 15.71 -7.39 -24.39
CA ASP A 402 15.32 -7.93 -23.07
C ASP A 402 13.95 -7.39 -22.64
N ILE A 403 13.65 -6.11 -22.91
CA ILE A 403 12.33 -5.50 -22.64
C ILE A 403 11.27 -6.13 -23.54
N VAL A 404 11.58 -6.35 -24.83
CA VAL A 404 10.67 -6.99 -25.76
C VAL A 404 10.38 -8.42 -25.33
N LYS A 405 11.40 -9.18 -24.98
CA LYS A 405 11.26 -10.55 -24.49
C LYS A 405 10.42 -10.62 -23.22
N PHE A 406 10.67 -9.71 -22.26
CA PHE A 406 9.86 -9.62 -21.03
C PHE A 406 8.38 -9.39 -21.35
N TYR A 407 8.06 -8.48 -22.29
CA TYR A 407 6.70 -8.24 -22.76
C TYR A 407 6.09 -9.48 -23.42
N GLU A 408 6.79 -10.13 -24.34
CA GLU A 408 6.30 -11.30 -25.07
C GLU A 408 6.03 -12.50 -24.16
N GLU A 409 6.88 -12.73 -23.16
CA GLU A 409 6.73 -13.83 -22.21
C GLU A 409 5.61 -13.62 -21.18
N ASN A 410 5.38 -12.37 -20.76
CA ASN A 410 4.56 -12.09 -19.57
C ASN A 410 3.24 -11.37 -19.86
N ILE A 411 3.10 -10.67 -21.00
CA ILE A 411 1.97 -9.78 -21.26
C ILE A 411 1.25 -10.12 -22.55
N LYS A 412 2.00 -10.27 -23.65
CA LYS A 412 1.42 -10.55 -24.97
C LYS A 412 0.62 -11.86 -24.95
N ASP A 413 -0.58 -11.81 -25.52
CA ASP A 413 -1.48 -12.97 -25.66
C ASP A 413 -1.88 -13.65 -24.33
N LYS A 414 -1.71 -12.94 -23.19
CA LYS A 414 -2.16 -13.46 -21.90
C LYS A 414 -3.63 -13.10 -21.66
N PRO A 415 -4.37 -13.98 -20.96
CA PRO A 415 -5.74 -13.67 -20.56
C PRO A 415 -5.77 -12.49 -19.59
N TYR A 416 -6.85 -11.68 -19.68
CA TYR A 416 -6.98 -10.45 -18.93
C TYR A 416 -8.40 -10.20 -18.42
N CYS A 417 -8.51 -9.33 -17.43
CA CYS A 417 -9.76 -8.72 -17.03
C CYS A 417 -9.72 -7.19 -17.27
N ILE A 418 -10.86 -6.66 -17.70
CA ILE A 418 -11.08 -5.23 -17.82
C ILE A 418 -12.24 -4.87 -16.90
N SER A 419 -12.18 -3.74 -16.20
CA SER A 419 -13.34 -3.16 -15.55
C SER A 419 -13.60 -1.76 -16.08
N ILE A 420 -14.87 -1.45 -16.31
CA ILE A 420 -15.32 -0.17 -16.87
C ILE A 420 -16.49 0.33 -16.03
N MET A 421 -16.37 1.54 -15.50
CA MET A 421 -17.48 2.29 -14.94
C MET A 421 -17.73 3.51 -15.80
N GLY A 422 -18.98 3.77 -16.16
CA GLY A 422 -19.33 4.95 -16.96
C GLY A 422 -20.79 4.99 -17.37
N ASN A 423 -21.16 6.05 -18.11
CA ASN A 423 -22.53 6.25 -18.53
C ASN A 423 -22.93 5.27 -19.68
N PRO A 424 -23.89 4.36 -19.43
CA PRO A 424 -24.26 3.33 -20.38
C PRO A 424 -24.89 3.87 -21.69
N LYS A 425 -25.30 5.13 -21.75
CA LYS A 425 -25.81 5.75 -22.96
C LYS A 425 -24.73 6.11 -23.97
N ASN A 426 -23.51 6.27 -23.50
CA ASN A 426 -22.38 6.73 -24.30
C ASN A 426 -21.32 5.63 -24.54
N ILE A 427 -21.44 4.47 -23.87
CA ILE A 427 -20.53 3.34 -24.02
C ILE A 427 -21.19 2.21 -24.78
N ASP A 428 -20.62 1.83 -25.92
CA ASP A 428 -21.13 0.74 -26.75
C ASP A 428 -20.69 -0.63 -26.16
N LEU A 429 -21.63 -1.29 -25.50
CA LEU A 429 -21.40 -2.59 -24.87
C LEU A 429 -21.15 -3.72 -25.88
N LYS A 430 -21.73 -3.66 -27.09
CA LYS A 430 -21.46 -4.66 -28.14
C LYS A 430 -20.01 -4.58 -28.60
N ARG A 431 -19.48 -3.37 -28.67
CA ARG A 431 -18.10 -3.14 -29.03
C ARG A 431 -17.13 -3.68 -27.99
N LEU A 432 -17.56 -3.76 -26.72
CA LEU A 432 -16.76 -4.36 -25.64
C LEU A 432 -16.68 -5.89 -25.74
N GLU A 433 -17.63 -6.57 -26.39
CA GLU A 433 -17.66 -8.03 -26.55
C GLU A 433 -16.42 -8.57 -27.29
N LYS A 434 -15.78 -7.74 -28.13
CA LYS A 434 -14.52 -8.13 -28.80
C LYS A 434 -13.35 -8.33 -27.83
N PHE A 435 -13.42 -7.76 -26.63
CA PHE A 435 -12.40 -7.90 -25.60
C PHE A 435 -12.67 -9.04 -24.62
N GLY A 436 -13.83 -9.70 -24.71
CA GLY A 436 -14.19 -10.81 -23.87
C GLY A 436 -15.65 -10.78 -23.43
N LYS A 437 -15.99 -11.68 -22.54
CA LYS A 437 -17.34 -11.79 -21.98
C LYS A 437 -17.71 -10.55 -21.17
N VAL A 438 -18.75 -9.84 -21.58
CA VAL A 438 -19.23 -8.66 -20.86
C VAL A 438 -20.16 -9.09 -19.72
N VAL A 439 -19.76 -8.75 -18.48
CA VAL A 439 -20.50 -9.00 -17.25
C VAL A 439 -20.97 -7.67 -16.66
N LYS A 440 -22.27 -7.40 -16.75
CA LYS A 440 -22.85 -6.23 -16.09
C LYS A 440 -22.92 -6.46 -14.58
N LEU A 441 -22.36 -5.53 -13.84
CA LEU A 441 -22.41 -5.51 -12.39
C LEU A 441 -23.41 -4.45 -11.91
N ASN A 442 -23.80 -4.59 -10.66
CA ASN A 442 -24.49 -3.55 -9.91
C ASN A 442 -23.70 -3.26 -8.62
N GLU A 443 -23.96 -2.14 -8.00
CA GLU A 443 -23.24 -1.67 -6.79
C GLU A 443 -23.30 -2.69 -5.64
N ARG A 444 -24.45 -3.40 -5.51
CA ARG A 444 -24.63 -4.42 -4.43
C ARG A 444 -23.64 -5.58 -4.53
N LYS A 445 -23.08 -5.84 -5.72
CA LYS A 445 -22.05 -6.88 -5.91
C LYS A 445 -20.67 -6.44 -5.41
N LEU A 446 -20.46 -5.15 -5.24
CA LEU A 446 -19.15 -4.58 -4.91
C LEU A 446 -18.95 -4.39 -3.41
N PHE A 447 -20.05 -4.38 -2.63
CA PHE A 447 -20.02 -4.09 -1.18
C PHE A 447 -20.65 -5.21 -0.37
N ASN A 448 -20.28 -5.28 0.89
CA ASN A 448 -20.99 -6.14 1.84
C ASN A 448 -22.37 -5.55 2.15
N THR A 449 -23.38 -6.11 1.51
CA THR A 449 -24.78 -5.68 1.69
C THR A 449 -25.58 -6.67 2.57
N LYS A 450 -24.91 -7.62 3.22
CA LYS A 450 -25.55 -8.48 4.22
C LYS A 450 -25.97 -7.62 5.40
N ASP A 451 -27.17 -7.88 5.91
CA ASP A 451 -27.73 -7.19 7.10
C ASP A 451 -27.67 -5.64 6.99
N ALA A 452 -27.78 -5.09 5.76
CA ALA A 452 -27.85 -3.66 5.55
C ALA A 452 -29.03 -3.06 6.33
N LEU A 453 -28.76 -2.01 7.11
CA LEU A 453 -29.77 -1.35 7.96
C LEU A 453 -30.51 -0.21 7.22
N PHE A 454 -30.01 0.19 6.03
CA PHE A 454 -30.54 1.32 5.26
C PHE A 454 -30.64 1.04 3.76
#